data_6528932bcd7f6247dcc50c1cc538f160
#
_entry.id   6528932bcd7f6247dcc50c1cc538f160
#
_cell.length_a   1.000
_cell.length_b   1.000
_cell.length_c   1.000
_cell.angle_alpha   90.00
_cell.angle_beta   90.00
_cell.angle_gamma   90.00
#
_symmetry.space_group_name_H-M   'P 1'
#
loop_
_entity.id
_entity.type
_entity.pdbx_description
1 polymer ?
#
loop_
_entity_poly.entity_id
_entity_poly.type
_entity_poly.pdbx_seq_one_letter_code
_entity_poly.pdbx_strand_id
1 'polypeptide(L)'
;MRAPFLLFPLFIFCGLLNAQTVKIEYAGDPLPDKDRRNIEEFISYEVNFYTQFGLPDTLTLQLHVFEDRKKAMEYLESVDIHLPLLFKASGIYSPKLQKAIILGREKGQERSLAIIYHELSHHFVRQILGKFPPSWLNEGLSEYFEHCKVTKKGLRHTFTEYEQGRIRTMYMLGEIDLLAFMNSGRGKFMKRQAT
;
A
#
# COMPACT_ATOMS: atom_id res chain seq x y z
N MET A 1 30.81 -58.01 6.11
CA MET A 1 29.93 -57.23 5.19
C MET A 1 29.94 -55.77 5.67
N ARG A 2 30.59 -54.92 4.92
CA ARG A 2 30.69 -53.47 5.25
C ARG A 2 29.65 -52.75 4.37
N ALA A 3 28.71 -52.03 5.02
CA ALA A 3 27.71 -51.20 4.37
C ALA A 3 28.36 -49.92 3.78
N PRO A 4 28.00 -49.48 2.59
CA PRO A 4 28.53 -48.22 2.05
C PRO A 4 27.82 -47.04 2.67
N PHE A 5 28.61 -46.10 3.18
CA PHE A 5 28.14 -44.77 3.61
C PHE A 5 27.75 -43.96 2.36
N LEU A 6 26.45 -43.73 2.20
CA LEU A 6 25.92 -42.78 1.22
C LEU A 6 26.13 -41.35 1.74
N LEU A 7 27.15 -40.68 1.22
CA LEU A 7 27.31 -39.23 1.35
C LEU A 7 26.22 -38.54 0.51
N PHE A 8 25.20 -38.00 1.21
CA PHE A 8 24.28 -37.05 0.60
C PHE A 8 25.02 -35.71 0.41
N PRO A 9 25.10 -35.15 -0.79
CA PRO A 9 25.63 -33.81 -0.99
C PRO A 9 24.64 -32.81 -0.41
N LEU A 10 25.05 -32.12 0.66
CA LEU A 10 24.35 -30.98 1.21
C LEU A 10 24.43 -29.82 0.19
N PHE A 11 23.41 -29.69 -0.64
CA PHE A 11 23.26 -28.50 -1.48
C PHE A 11 22.96 -27.31 -0.55
N ILE A 12 23.99 -26.57 -0.21
CA ILE A 12 23.87 -25.23 0.37
C ILE A 12 23.34 -24.35 -0.77
N PHE A 13 22.03 -24.15 -0.81
CA PHE A 13 21.42 -23.13 -1.63
C PHE A 13 21.81 -21.77 -1.01
N CYS A 14 22.96 -21.26 -1.45
CA CYS A 14 23.37 -19.88 -1.19
C CYS A 14 22.45 -19.00 -2.05
N GLY A 15 21.22 -18.75 -1.56
CA GLY A 15 20.34 -17.75 -2.14
C GLY A 15 21.07 -16.43 -2.07
N LEU A 16 21.53 -15.92 -3.22
CA LEU A 16 21.90 -14.53 -3.38
C LEU A 16 20.68 -13.71 -3.00
N LEU A 17 20.67 -13.20 -1.77
CA LEU A 17 19.74 -12.16 -1.35
C LEU A 17 20.10 -10.94 -2.19
N ASN A 18 19.47 -10.80 -3.36
CA ASN A 18 19.48 -9.54 -4.09
C ASN A 18 18.86 -8.51 -3.15
N ALA A 19 19.68 -7.62 -2.61
CA ALA A 19 19.20 -6.52 -1.79
C ALA A 19 18.40 -5.61 -2.70
N GLN A 20 17.07 -5.66 -2.58
CA GLN A 20 16.20 -4.77 -3.33
C GLN A 20 16.50 -3.32 -2.93
N THR A 21 16.73 -2.48 -3.93
CA THR A 21 16.99 -1.05 -3.72
C THR A 21 15.69 -0.27 -3.95
N VAL A 22 15.12 0.25 -2.87
CA VAL A 22 13.96 1.13 -2.96
C VAL A 22 14.38 2.56 -2.65
N LYS A 23 14.14 3.45 -3.60
CA LYS A 23 14.36 4.90 -3.47
C LYS A 23 13.01 5.57 -3.28
N ILE A 24 12.89 6.47 -2.31
CA ILE A 24 11.75 7.37 -2.19
C ILE A 24 12.16 8.81 -2.53
N GLU A 25 11.38 9.46 -3.37
CA GLU A 25 11.53 10.85 -3.77
C GLU A 25 10.38 11.67 -3.18
N TYR A 26 10.73 12.63 -2.35
CA TYR A 26 9.77 13.54 -1.70
C TYR A 26 9.65 14.84 -2.49
N ALA A 27 8.42 15.33 -2.66
CA ALA A 27 8.12 16.61 -3.28
C ALA A 27 7.01 17.35 -2.51
N GLY A 28 6.86 18.64 -2.75
CA GLY A 28 5.86 19.49 -2.11
C GLY A 28 6.27 20.00 -0.74
N ASP A 29 5.31 20.08 0.18
CA ASP A 29 5.56 20.60 1.51
C ASP A 29 6.40 19.64 2.37
N PRO A 30 7.30 20.15 3.23
CA PRO A 30 8.24 19.32 3.95
C PRO A 30 7.55 18.45 5.02
N LEU A 31 7.97 17.18 5.09
CA LEU A 31 7.57 16.26 6.15
C LEU A 31 8.50 16.37 7.36
N PRO A 32 7.98 16.30 8.60
CA PRO A 32 8.80 16.12 9.78
C PRO A 32 9.70 14.88 9.68
N ASP A 33 10.90 14.94 10.25
CA ASP A 33 11.85 13.83 10.23
C ASP A 33 11.29 12.54 10.84
N LYS A 34 10.44 12.67 11.86
CA LYS A 34 9.75 11.51 12.46
C LYS A 34 8.84 10.82 11.44
N ASP A 35 8.11 11.60 10.65
CA ASP A 35 7.18 11.06 9.67
C ASP A 35 7.93 10.43 8.49
N ARG A 36 9.03 11.05 8.04
CA ARG A 36 9.92 10.45 7.03
C ARG A 36 10.45 9.10 7.49
N ARG A 37 10.98 9.01 8.70
CA ARG A 37 11.45 7.72 9.26
C ARG A 37 10.35 6.67 9.33
N ASN A 38 9.13 7.05 9.74
CA ASN A 38 8.00 6.12 9.77
C ASN A 38 7.63 5.63 8.36
N ILE A 39 7.68 6.51 7.35
CA ILE A 39 7.41 6.16 5.96
C ILE A 39 8.49 5.21 5.42
N GLU A 40 9.75 5.49 5.65
CA GLU A 40 10.88 4.66 5.22
C GLU A 40 10.84 3.27 5.87
N GLU A 41 10.53 3.21 7.16
CA GLU A 41 10.34 1.94 7.87
C GLU A 41 9.11 1.18 7.36
N PHE A 42 8.00 1.85 7.12
CA PHE A 42 6.81 1.27 6.49
C PHE A 42 7.14 0.67 5.11
N ILE A 43 7.85 1.41 4.26
CA ILE A 43 8.30 0.95 2.94
C ILE A 43 9.13 -0.33 3.07
N SER A 44 10.02 -0.42 4.06
CA SER A 44 10.82 -1.62 4.30
C SER A 44 9.95 -2.85 4.59
N TYR A 45 8.83 -2.69 5.28
CA TYR A 45 7.86 -3.78 5.51
C TYR A 45 7.11 -4.16 4.24
N GLU A 46 6.68 -3.18 3.44
CA GLU A 46 6.03 -3.48 2.16
C GLU A 46 6.99 -4.21 1.21
N VAL A 47 8.23 -3.78 1.13
CA VAL A 47 9.27 -4.48 0.34
C VAL A 47 9.39 -5.93 0.78
N ASN A 48 9.53 -6.19 2.08
CA ASN A 48 9.61 -7.55 2.61
C ASN A 48 8.35 -8.37 2.29
N PHE A 49 7.17 -7.76 2.38
CA PHE A 49 5.91 -8.42 2.05
C PHE A 49 5.84 -8.76 0.57
N TYR A 50 6.19 -7.83 -0.33
CA TYR A 50 6.04 -8.00 -1.76
C TYR A 50 7.20 -8.72 -2.45
N THR A 51 8.36 -8.86 -1.82
CA THR A 51 9.52 -9.58 -2.36
C THR A 51 9.17 -11.01 -2.76
N GLN A 52 8.38 -11.71 -1.96
CA GLN A 52 7.93 -13.07 -2.25
C GLN A 52 7.01 -13.18 -3.48
N PHE A 53 6.49 -12.07 -3.97
CA PHE A 53 5.61 -12.00 -5.15
C PHE A 53 6.33 -11.44 -6.39
N GLY A 54 7.65 -11.32 -6.37
CA GLY A 54 8.45 -10.89 -7.52
C GLY A 54 8.55 -9.36 -7.66
N LEU A 55 8.67 -8.64 -6.55
CA LEU A 55 8.95 -7.21 -6.60
C LEU A 55 10.27 -6.94 -7.38
N PRO A 56 10.32 -5.93 -8.26
CA PRO A 56 11.53 -5.57 -8.99
C PRO A 56 12.73 -5.26 -8.07
N ASP A 57 13.95 -5.58 -8.50
CA ASP A 57 15.18 -5.34 -7.73
C ASP A 57 15.41 -3.83 -7.44
N THR A 58 14.90 -2.96 -8.31
CA THR A 58 14.95 -1.50 -8.14
C THR A 58 13.56 -0.91 -8.27
N LEU A 59 13.18 -0.08 -7.30
CA LEU A 59 11.88 0.59 -7.26
C LEU A 59 12.07 2.06 -6.86
N THR A 60 11.43 2.97 -7.58
CA THR A 60 11.37 4.38 -7.21
C THR A 60 9.94 4.74 -6.84
N LEU A 61 9.75 5.13 -5.58
CA LEU A 61 8.50 5.65 -5.06
C LEU A 61 8.53 7.17 -5.12
N GLN A 62 7.46 7.80 -5.59
CA GLN A 62 7.32 9.25 -5.58
C GLN A 62 6.17 9.65 -4.67
N LEU A 63 6.45 10.50 -3.69
CA LEU A 63 5.49 11.03 -2.75
C LEU A 63 5.45 12.55 -2.83
N HIS A 64 4.31 13.10 -3.23
CA HIS A 64 4.06 14.53 -3.27
C HIS A 64 3.05 14.93 -2.20
N VAL A 65 3.47 15.77 -1.27
CA VAL A 65 2.65 16.17 -0.11
C VAL A 65 2.26 17.63 -0.22
N PHE A 66 0.97 17.91 -0.06
CA PHE A 66 0.44 19.26 0.07
C PHE A 66 -0.22 19.41 1.43
N GLU A 67 0.16 20.45 2.19
CA GLU A 67 -0.55 20.87 3.40
C GLU A 67 -1.82 21.66 3.04
N ASP A 68 -1.76 22.43 1.95
CA ASP A 68 -2.87 23.21 1.43
C ASP A 68 -3.56 22.45 0.28
N ARG A 69 -4.83 22.11 0.50
CA ARG A 69 -5.65 21.42 -0.49
C ARG A 69 -5.83 22.21 -1.79
N LYS A 70 -5.91 23.54 -1.72
CA LYS A 70 -6.06 24.38 -2.93
C LYS A 70 -4.84 24.24 -3.83
N LYS A 71 -3.64 24.30 -3.26
CA LYS A 71 -2.38 24.09 -4.00
C LYS A 71 -2.32 22.69 -4.60
N ALA A 72 -2.81 21.68 -3.88
CA ALA A 72 -2.90 20.32 -4.41
C ALA A 72 -3.81 20.26 -5.64
N MET A 73 -4.96 20.92 -5.60
CA MET A 73 -5.89 20.94 -6.75
C MET A 73 -5.30 21.69 -7.95
N GLU A 74 -4.64 22.82 -7.73
CA GLU A 74 -3.93 23.57 -8.77
C GLU A 74 -2.82 22.72 -9.43
N TYR A 75 -2.08 21.96 -8.62
CA TYR A 75 -1.08 21.01 -9.13
C TYR A 75 -1.72 19.90 -9.98
N LEU A 76 -2.81 19.30 -9.51
CA LEU A 76 -3.50 18.23 -10.24
C LEU A 76 -4.03 18.74 -11.61
N GLU A 77 -4.57 19.93 -11.65
CA GLU A 77 -4.97 20.61 -12.87
C GLU A 77 -3.79 20.80 -13.82
N SER A 78 -2.64 21.26 -13.31
CA SER A 78 -1.43 21.51 -14.11
C SER A 78 -0.86 20.25 -14.76
N VAL A 79 -1.14 19.04 -14.20
CA VAL A 79 -0.70 17.75 -14.74
C VAL A 79 -1.83 16.96 -15.42
N ASP A 80 -2.96 17.63 -15.72
CA ASP A 80 -4.12 17.08 -16.42
C ASP A 80 -4.71 15.84 -15.70
N ILE A 81 -4.95 15.98 -14.39
CA ILE A 81 -5.65 14.99 -13.57
C ILE A 81 -6.97 15.60 -13.09
N HIS A 82 -8.06 15.19 -13.74
CA HIS A 82 -9.42 15.63 -13.43
C HIS A 82 -10.24 14.44 -12.93
N LEU A 83 -10.54 14.41 -11.63
CA LEU A 83 -11.36 13.35 -11.04
C LEU A 83 -12.57 13.97 -10.34
N PRO A 84 -13.79 13.64 -10.75
CA PRO A 84 -15.02 14.21 -10.18
C PRO A 84 -15.19 13.99 -8.67
N LEU A 85 -14.54 12.95 -8.13
CA LEU A 85 -14.63 12.56 -6.71
C LEU A 85 -13.50 13.11 -5.83
N LEU A 86 -12.58 13.91 -6.36
CA LEU A 86 -11.45 14.45 -5.60
C LEU A 86 -11.86 15.32 -4.41
N PHE A 87 -13.08 15.86 -4.38
CA PHE A 87 -13.55 16.68 -3.27
C PHE A 87 -13.55 15.96 -1.92
N LYS A 88 -13.66 14.64 -1.92
CA LYS A 88 -13.69 13.80 -0.71
C LYS A 88 -12.38 13.05 -0.44
N ALA A 89 -11.48 12.95 -1.42
CA ALA A 89 -10.24 12.21 -1.27
C ALA A 89 -9.24 13.00 -0.43
N SER A 90 -8.51 12.35 0.45
CA SER A 90 -7.39 12.92 1.21
C SER A 90 -6.04 12.63 0.55
N GLY A 91 -5.98 11.66 -0.34
CA GLY A 91 -4.85 11.30 -1.17
C GLY A 91 -5.30 10.68 -2.47
N ILE A 92 -4.40 10.53 -3.41
CA ILE A 92 -4.57 9.77 -4.64
C ILE A 92 -3.24 9.14 -5.05
N TYR A 93 -3.29 7.92 -5.57
CA TYR A 93 -2.21 7.38 -6.37
C TYR A 93 -2.50 7.63 -7.86
N SER A 94 -1.60 8.34 -8.53
CA SER A 94 -1.71 8.56 -9.98
C SER A 94 -0.89 7.52 -10.76
N PRO A 95 -1.53 6.57 -11.45
CA PRO A 95 -0.81 5.63 -12.31
C PRO A 95 -0.10 6.28 -13.48
N LYS A 96 -0.64 7.40 -13.99
CA LYS A 96 -0.05 8.20 -15.08
C LYS A 96 1.30 8.77 -14.67
N LEU A 97 1.39 9.30 -13.44
CA LEU A 97 2.60 9.92 -12.89
C LEU A 97 3.44 8.94 -12.06
N GLN A 98 2.92 7.73 -11.77
CA GLN A 98 3.51 6.76 -10.83
C GLN A 98 3.81 7.40 -9.44
N LYS A 99 2.89 8.21 -8.95
CA LYS A 99 3.10 9.08 -7.79
C LYS A 99 1.93 9.01 -6.81
N ALA A 100 2.24 8.90 -5.53
CA ALA A 100 1.31 9.14 -4.44
C ALA A 100 1.24 10.65 -4.17
N ILE A 101 0.04 11.20 -4.11
CA ILE A 101 -0.21 12.64 -3.93
C ILE A 101 -1.17 12.84 -2.77
N ILE A 102 -0.74 13.56 -1.75
CA ILE A 102 -1.54 13.83 -0.55
C ILE A 102 -2.17 15.22 -0.67
N LEU A 103 -3.50 15.26 -0.54
CA LEU A 103 -4.32 16.42 -0.88
C LEU A 103 -4.77 17.23 0.36
N GLY A 104 -3.85 17.81 1.08
CA GLY A 104 -4.15 18.57 2.29
C GLY A 104 -3.82 17.77 3.55
N ARG A 105 -2.55 17.78 3.90
CA ARG A 105 -2.06 17.13 5.11
C ARG A 105 -2.23 18.02 6.32
N GLU A 106 -2.99 17.57 7.30
CA GLU A 106 -3.04 18.24 8.59
C GLU A 106 -1.83 17.86 9.47
N LYS A 107 -1.09 18.87 9.94
CA LYS A 107 0.11 18.66 10.77
C LYS A 107 -0.23 17.90 12.06
N GLY A 108 0.58 16.88 12.36
CA GLY A 108 0.49 16.15 13.63
C GLY A 108 -0.60 15.10 13.73
N GLN A 109 -1.37 14.83 12.68
CA GLN A 109 -2.41 13.80 12.69
C GLN A 109 -1.85 12.45 12.24
N GLU A 110 -2.06 11.41 13.06
CA GLU A 110 -1.74 10.01 12.71
C GLU A 110 -2.44 9.57 11.42
N ARG A 111 -3.65 10.07 11.18
CA ARG A 111 -4.43 9.83 9.96
C ARG A 111 -3.67 10.23 8.69
N SER A 112 -2.81 11.25 8.75
CA SER A 112 -2.01 11.67 7.60
C SER A 112 -1.00 10.62 7.16
N LEU A 113 -0.40 9.86 8.10
CA LEU A 113 0.49 8.75 7.76
C LEU A 113 -0.29 7.57 7.19
N ALA A 114 -1.46 7.25 7.74
CA ALA A 114 -2.33 6.20 7.22
C ALA A 114 -2.67 6.42 5.75
N ILE A 115 -3.04 7.64 5.37
CA ILE A 115 -3.31 8.00 3.97
C ILE A 115 -2.06 7.84 3.10
N ILE A 116 -0.88 8.26 3.59
CA ILE A 116 0.39 8.08 2.86
C ILE A 116 0.64 6.59 2.61
N TYR A 117 0.45 5.74 3.62
CA TYR A 117 0.62 4.29 3.50
C TYR A 117 -0.33 3.69 2.47
N HIS A 118 -1.61 4.10 2.50
CA HIS A 118 -2.60 3.70 1.51
C HIS A 118 -2.16 4.02 0.08
N GLU A 119 -1.79 5.27 -0.18
CA GLU A 119 -1.43 5.70 -1.53
C GLU A 119 -0.10 5.10 -2.02
N LEU A 120 0.87 4.89 -1.13
CA LEU A 120 2.12 4.19 -1.48
C LEU A 120 1.86 2.71 -1.78
N SER A 121 0.96 2.05 -1.05
CA SER A 121 0.61 0.63 -1.27
C SER A 121 0.07 0.39 -2.68
N HIS A 122 -0.69 1.31 -3.25
CA HIS A 122 -1.12 1.23 -4.64
C HIS A 122 0.05 1.10 -5.62
N HIS A 123 1.18 1.73 -5.35
CA HIS A 123 2.37 1.60 -6.19
C HIS A 123 2.92 0.17 -6.17
N PHE A 124 3.09 -0.42 -4.97
CA PHE A 124 3.55 -1.80 -4.82
C PHE A 124 2.62 -2.80 -5.48
N VAL A 125 1.31 -2.69 -5.24
CA VAL A 125 0.30 -3.57 -5.87
C VAL A 125 0.43 -3.54 -7.39
N ARG A 126 0.66 -2.37 -7.98
CA ARG A 126 0.80 -2.25 -9.44
C ARG A 126 2.12 -2.79 -9.97
N GLN A 127 3.19 -2.75 -9.20
CA GLN A 127 4.45 -3.38 -9.60
C GLN A 127 4.31 -4.92 -9.68
N ILE A 128 3.50 -5.52 -8.81
CA ILE A 128 3.30 -6.97 -8.76
C ILE A 128 2.19 -7.43 -9.73
N LEU A 129 1.06 -6.73 -9.75
CA LEU A 129 -0.15 -7.16 -10.49
C LEU A 129 -0.31 -6.46 -11.84
N GLY A 130 0.61 -5.56 -12.18
CA GLY A 130 0.60 -4.85 -13.44
C GLY A 130 -0.37 -3.66 -13.47
N LYS A 131 -0.62 -3.16 -14.67
CA LYS A 131 -1.30 -1.88 -14.90
C LYS A 131 -2.74 -1.82 -14.40
N PHE A 132 -3.44 -2.94 -14.40
CA PHE A 132 -4.87 -3.02 -14.07
C PHE A 132 -5.16 -4.13 -13.04
N PRO A 133 -4.72 -3.98 -11.79
CA PRO A 133 -5.04 -4.95 -10.76
C PRO A 133 -6.55 -4.98 -10.49
N PRO A 134 -7.11 -6.12 -10.04
CA PRO A 134 -8.49 -6.17 -9.58
C PRO A 134 -8.75 -5.13 -8.48
N SER A 135 -9.83 -4.35 -8.61
CA SER A 135 -10.09 -3.24 -7.68
C SER A 135 -10.17 -3.67 -6.22
N TRP A 136 -10.83 -4.80 -5.95
CA TRP A 136 -10.95 -5.33 -4.59
C TRP A 136 -9.60 -5.67 -3.97
N LEU A 137 -8.62 -6.14 -4.78
CA LEU A 137 -7.30 -6.49 -4.30
C LEU A 137 -6.42 -5.24 -4.14
N ASN A 138 -6.51 -4.32 -5.11
CA ASN A 138 -5.80 -3.05 -5.06
C ASN A 138 -6.20 -2.21 -3.85
N GLU A 139 -7.51 -2.02 -3.65
CA GLU A 139 -8.01 -1.28 -2.50
C GLU A 139 -7.84 -2.09 -1.19
N GLY A 140 -8.10 -3.40 -1.23
CA GLY A 140 -8.01 -4.24 -0.04
C GLY A 140 -6.60 -4.31 0.55
N LEU A 141 -5.56 -4.35 -0.27
CA LEU A 141 -4.16 -4.30 0.20
C LEU A 141 -3.81 -2.89 0.69
N SER A 142 -4.27 -1.83 0.00
CA SER A 142 -4.02 -0.46 0.44
C SER A 142 -4.70 -0.17 1.79
N GLU A 143 -5.95 -0.59 1.98
CA GLU A 143 -6.67 -0.53 3.26
C GLU A 143 -5.97 -1.36 4.35
N TYR A 144 -5.49 -2.56 4.01
CA TYR A 144 -4.74 -3.38 4.96
C TYR A 144 -3.52 -2.64 5.50
N PHE A 145 -2.76 -1.97 4.63
CA PHE A 145 -1.58 -1.21 5.02
C PHE A 145 -1.92 0.16 5.62
N GLU A 146 -3.02 0.80 5.23
CA GLU A 146 -3.53 2.02 5.87
C GLU A 146 -3.76 1.81 7.38
N HIS A 147 -4.30 0.63 7.74
CA HIS A 147 -4.54 0.24 9.13
C HIS A 147 -3.29 -0.29 9.84
N CYS A 148 -2.11 0.21 9.46
CA CYS A 148 -0.85 -0.14 10.09
C CYS A 148 -0.22 1.04 10.83
N LYS A 149 0.52 0.73 11.88
CA LYS A 149 1.31 1.69 12.65
C LYS A 149 2.73 1.16 12.83
N VAL A 150 3.71 1.98 12.49
CA VAL A 150 5.11 1.68 12.74
C VAL A 150 5.39 1.81 14.25
N THR A 151 5.98 0.78 14.83
CA THR A 151 6.32 0.72 16.25
C THR A 151 7.75 0.23 16.42
N LYS A 152 8.36 0.39 17.61
CA LYS A 152 9.69 -0.14 17.92
C LYS A 152 9.82 -1.67 17.74
N LYS A 153 8.70 -2.40 17.67
CA LYS A 153 8.65 -3.85 17.48
C LYS A 153 8.28 -4.25 16.04
N GLY A 154 8.17 -3.29 15.14
CA GLY A 154 7.78 -3.49 13.76
C GLY A 154 6.40 -2.94 13.44
N LEU A 155 5.88 -3.31 12.28
CA LEU A 155 4.56 -2.91 11.81
C LEU A 155 3.47 -3.62 12.65
N ARG A 156 2.50 -2.86 13.13
CA ARG A 156 1.37 -3.37 13.89
C ARG A 156 0.08 -2.94 13.24
N HIS A 157 -0.84 -3.89 13.02
CA HIS A 157 -2.20 -3.58 12.60
C HIS A 157 -3.02 -2.95 13.71
N THR A 158 -3.85 -1.99 13.34
CA THR A 158 -4.73 -1.25 14.26
C THR A 158 -6.19 -1.73 14.22
N PHE A 159 -6.50 -2.77 13.43
CA PHE A 159 -7.83 -3.39 13.46
C PHE A 159 -8.19 -3.88 14.86
N THR A 160 -9.33 -3.43 15.35
CA THR A 160 -9.84 -3.85 16.64
C THR A 160 -10.45 -5.25 16.56
N GLU A 161 -10.48 -5.97 17.69
CA GLU A 161 -11.18 -7.26 17.78
C GLU A 161 -12.67 -7.14 17.43
N TYR A 162 -13.27 -5.99 17.71
CA TYR A 162 -14.65 -5.68 17.35
C TYR A 162 -14.85 -5.65 15.84
N GLU A 163 -13.99 -4.94 15.10
CA GLU A 163 -14.06 -4.85 13.63
C GLU A 163 -13.86 -6.22 12.99
N GLN A 164 -12.87 -6.98 13.45
CA GLN A 164 -12.62 -8.34 12.98
C GLN A 164 -13.81 -9.27 13.28
N GLY A 165 -14.39 -9.17 14.48
CA GLY A 165 -15.56 -9.93 14.88
C GLY A 165 -16.77 -9.62 14.02
N ARG A 166 -17.00 -8.33 13.73
CA ARG A 166 -18.09 -7.89 12.87
C ARG A 166 -17.99 -8.46 11.45
N ILE A 167 -16.82 -8.38 10.82
CA ILE A 167 -16.60 -8.93 9.48
C ILE A 167 -16.84 -10.43 9.47
N ARG A 168 -16.31 -11.15 10.48
CA ARG A 168 -16.51 -12.61 10.62
C ARG A 168 -17.99 -12.95 10.75
N THR A 169 -18.73 -12.21 11.58
CA THR A 169 -20.18 -12.42 11.77
C THR A 169 -20.95 -12.21 10.47
N MET A 170 -20.70 -11.11 9.76
CA MET A 170 -21.35 -10.83 8.47
C MET A 170 -21.05 -11.93 7.44
N TYR A 171 -19.82 -12.45 7.41
CA TYR A 171 -19.46 -13.58 6.54
C TYR A 171 -20.24 -14.86 6.92
N MET A 172 -20.29 -15.20 8.21
CA MET A 172 -21.01 -16.39 8.69
C MET A 172 -22.53 -16.32 8.48
N LEU A 173 -23.11 -15.13 8.52
CA LEU A 173 -24.51 -14.89 8.24
C LEU A 173 -24.85 -14.85 6.73
N GLY A 174 -23.84 -14.98 5.85
CA GLY A 174 -24.02 -14.91 4.40
C GLY A 174 -24.31 -13.50 3.88
N GLU A 175 -24.11 -12.47 4.70
CA GLU A 175 -24.27 -11.06 4.29
C GLU A 175 -23.15 -10.59 3.37
N ILE A 176 -22.00 -11.30 3.38
CA ILE A 176 -20.86 -11.04 2.50
C ILE A 176 -20.72 -12.17 1.50
N ASP A 177 -21.06 -11.91 0.25
CA ASP A 177 -20.74 -12.78 -0.88
C ASP A 177 -19.35 -12.44 -1.41
N LEU A 178 -18.34 -13.19 -0.96
CA LEU A 178 -16.93 -12.98 -1.35
C LEU A 178 -16.72 -13.18 -2.85
N LEU A 179 -17.41 -14.15 -3.49
CA LEU A 179 -17.26 -14.39 -4.92
C LEU A 179 -17.87 -13.25 -5.73
N ALA A 180 -19.05 -12.78 -5.37
CA ALA A 180 -19.66 -11.62 -6.00
C ALA A 180 -18.84 -10.34 -5.76
N PHE A 181 -18.22 -10.20 -4.59
CA PHE A 181 -17.32 -9.10 -4.27
C PHE A 181 -16.05 -9.14 -5.14
N MET A 182 -15.37 -10.28 -5.21
CA MET A 182 -14.15 -10.47 -6.00
C MET A 182 -14.40 -10.29 -7.50
N ASN A 183 -15.57 -10.69 -8.00
CA ASN A 183 -15.99 -10.54 -9.39
C ASN A 183 -16.63 -9.17 -9.68
N SER A 184 -16.79 -8.30 -8.67
CA SER A 184 -17.35 -6.97 -8.90
C SER A 184 -16.40 -6.13 -9.73
N GLY A 185 -16.86 -5.64 -10.88
CA GLY A 185 -16.12 -4.67 -11.69
C GLY A 185 -15.92 -3.36 -10.92
N ARG A 186 -14.88 -2.60 -11.31
CA ARG A 186 -14.47 -1.33 -10.65
C ARG A 186 -15.64 -0.39 -10.34
N GLY A 187 -16.60 -0.25 -11.26
CA GLY A 187 -17.74 0.65 -11.07
C GLY A 187 -18.71 0.22 -9.95
N LYS A 188 -18.90 -1.09 -9.74
CA LYS A 188 -19.73 -1.60 -8.64
C LYS A 188 -19.00 -1.52 -7.29
N PHE A 189 -17.69 -1.77 -7.31
CA PHE A 189 -16.85 -1.68 -6.13
C PHE A 189 -16.84 -0.25 -5.55
N MET A 190 -16.56 0.75 -6.39
CA MET A 190 -16.51 2.17 -5.98
C MET A 190 -17.86 2.72 -5.52
N LYS A 191 -19.00 2.22 -6.03
CA LYS A 191 -20.33 2.62 -5.56
C LYS A 191 -20.63 2.13 -4.13
N ARG A 192 -20.10 0.97 -3.73
CA ARG A 192 -20.30 0.42 -2.38
C ARG A 192 -19.49 1.13 -1.29
N GLN A 193 -18.38 1.78 -1.65
CA GLN A 193 -17.60 2.61 -0.72
C GLN A 193 -18.23 3.99 -0.47
N ALA A 194 -19.16 4.44 -1.33
CA ALA A 194 -19.79 5.75 -1.25
C ALA A 194 -21.11 5.77 -0.45
N THR A 195 -21.58 4.61 0.02
CA THR A 195 -22.75 4.41 0.88
C THR A 195 -22.35 3.99 2.28
#